data_c1d68dcd7c05e445c965f79d87de5636
#
_entry.id   c1d68dcd7c05e445c965f79d87de5636
#
_cell.length_a   1.000
_cell.length_b   1.000
_cell.length_c   1.000
_cell.angle_alpha   90.00
_cell.angle_beta   90.00
_cell.angle_gamma   90.00
#
_symmetry.space_group_name_H-M   'P 1'
#
loop_
_entity.id
_entity.type
_entity.pdbx_description
1 polymer ?
#
loop_
_entity_poly.entity_id
_entity_poly.type
_entity_poly.pdbx_seq_one_letter_code
_entity_poly.pdbx_strand_id
1 'polypeptide(L)' 'MAQEIIEAPITGKVISLEVAVGDKVDEGDVILYIESMKMENPILTPVAGTVTEMKVAVDQVVETGNVLAVIDY' A
#
# COMPACT_ATOMS: atom_id res chain seq x y z
N MET A 1 -10.35 -16.50 -7.97
CA MET A 1 -9.82 -15.55 -7.00
C MET A 1 -9.06 -14.48 -7.75
N ALA A 2 -9.32 -13.24 -7.41
CA ALA A 2 -8.73 -12.10 -8.10
C ALA A 2 -7.66 -11.47 -7.22
N GLN A 3 -6.75 -10.74 -7.86
CA GLN A 3 -5.70 -10.01 -7.15
C GLN A 3 -5.79 -8.54 -7.53
N GLU A 4 -5.68 -7.68 -6.53
CA GLU A 4 -5.56 -6.25 -6.74
C GLU A 4 -4.11 -5.87 -6.45
N ILE A 5 -3.46 -5.29 -7.46
CA ILE A 5 -2.08 -4.81 -7.33
C ILE A 5 -2.15 -3.35 -6.90
N ILE A 6 -1.64 -3.05 -5.72
CA ILE A 6 -1.62 -1.69 -5.19
C ILE A 6 -0.31 -1.04 -5.61
N GLU A 7 -0.38 -0.02 -6.46
CA GLU A 7 0.79 0.69 -6.97
C GLU A 7 0.90 2.07 -6.34
N ALA A 8 2.12 2.58 -6.25
CA ALA A 8 2.35 3.93 -5.77
C ALA A 8 1.79 4.94 -6.77
N PRO A 9 0.88 5.82 -6.35
CA PRO A 9 0.35 6.87 -7.23
C PRO A 9 1.27 8.08 -7.30
N ILE A 10 2.25 8.16 -6.41
CA ILE A 10 3.19 9.27 -6.31
C ILE A 10 4.57 8.73 -5.96
N THR A 11 5.60 9.53 -6.25
CA THR A 11 6.97 9.25 -5.80
C THR A 11 7.14 9.81 -4.40
N GLY A 12 7.72 9.02 -3.50
CA GLY A 12 7.96 9.47 -2.13
C GLY A 12 8.55 8.38 -1.26
N LYS A 13 8.56 8.63 0.05
CA LYS A 13 9.13 7.69 1.03
C LYS A 13 8.02 7.03 1.82
N VAL A 14 8.09 5.71 1.96
CA VAL A 14 7.17 4.96 2.82
C VAL A 14 7.49 5.30 4.28
N ILE A 15 6.55 5.92 4.98
CA ILE A 15 6.76 6.35 6.35
C ILE A 15 6.14 5.40 7.37
N SER A 16 5.13 4.65 6.99
CA SER A 16 4.54 3.63 7.87
C SER A 16 3.80 2.58 7.06
N LEU A 17 3.75 1.36 7.60
CA LEU A 17 2.90 0.29 7.07
C LEU A 17 1.78 0.07 8.07
N GLU A 18 0.53 0.17 7.61
CA GLU A 18 -0.65 0.07 8.48
C GLU A 18 -1.20 -1.35 8.52
N VAL A 19 -0.75 -2.22 7.62
CA VAL A 19 -1.18 -3.62 7.54
C VAL A 19 0.03 -4.51 7.28
N ALA A 20 -0.15 -5.81 7.51
CA ALA A 20 0.88 -6.81 7.27
C ALA A 20 0.30 -7.95 6.43
N VAL A 21 1.19 -8.77 5.85
CA VAL A 21 0.78 -9.97 5.12
C VAL A 21 -0.08 -10.84 6.03
N GLY A 22 -1.22 -11.29 5.52
CA GLY A 22 -2.18 -12.09 6.26
C GLY A 22 -3.33 -11.28 6.85
N ASP A 23 -3.22 -9.96 6.90
CA ASP A 23 -4.30 -9.11 7.42
C ASP A 23 -5.46 -9.05 6.45
N LYS A 24 -6.67 -9.00 7.00
CA LYS A 24 -7.88 -8.73 6.22
C LYS A 24 -8.15 -7.25 6.23
N VAL A 25 -8.52 -6.73 5.07
CA VAL A 25 -8.80 -5.30 4.89
C VAL A 25 -10.17 -5.12 4.25
N ASP A 26 -10.77 -3.97 4.54
CA ASP A 26 -12.02 -3.55 3.91
C ASP A 26 -11.71 -2.49 2.85
N GLU A 27 -12.61 -2.33 1.90
CA GLU A 27 -12.50 -1.28 0.90
C GLU A 27 -12.32 0.07 1.58
N GLY A 28 -11.29 0.82 1.18
CA GLY A 28 -11.00 2.13 1.75
C GLY A 28 -10.06 2.11 2.94
N ASP A 29 -9.67 0.94 3.43
CA ASP A 29 -8.68 0.87 4.53
C ASP A 29 -7.33 1.38 4.05
N VAL A 30 -6.59 2.01 4.98
CA VAL A 30 -5.24 2.50 4.70
C VAL A 30 -4.27 1.34 4.74
N ILE A 31 -3.51 1.16 3.66
CA ILE A 31 -2.46 0.12 3.58
C ILE A 31 -1.15 0.66 4.13
N LEU A 32 -0.79 1.87 3.73
CA LEU A 32 0.44 2.52 4.17
C LEU A 32 0.35 4.02 3.88
N TYR A 33 1.33 4.76 4.39
CA TYR A 33 1.47 6.20 4.10
C TYR A 33 2.77 6.44 3.34
N ILE A 34 2.69 7.33 2.35
CA ILE A 34 3.85 7.80 1.59
C ILE A 34 4.00 9.30 1.84
N GLU A 35 5.19 9.74 2.25
CA GLU A 35 5.49 11.15 2.37
C GLU A 35 6.00 11.67 1.03
N SER A 36 5.37 12.74 0.55
CA SER A 36 5.78 13.44 -0.65
C SER A 36 5.53 14.92 -0.42
N MET A 37 6.52 15.75 -0.72
CA MET A 37 6.42 17.21 -0.57
C MET A 37 6.00 17.60 0.86
N LYS A 38 6.55 16.92 1.86
CA LYS A 38 6.30 17.17 3.29
C LYS A 38 4.85 16.89 3.71
N MET A 39 4.10 16.13 2.89
CA MET A 39 2.74 15.73 3.20
C MET A 39 2.65 14.22 3.26
N GLU A 40 1.86 13.72 4.22
CA GLU A 40 1.59 12.30 4.35
C GLU A 40 0.38 11.94 3.50
N ASN A 41 0.56 10.99 2.61
CA ASN A 41 -0.49 10.57 1.68
C ASN A 41 -0.90 9.13 2.01
N PRO A 42 -2.17 8.89 2.36
CA PRO A 42 -2.65 7.54 2.63
C PRO A 42 -2.84 6.79 1.31
N ILE A 43 -2.40 5.55 1.29
CA ILE A 43 -2.63 4.65 0.17
C ILE A 43 -3.71 3.68 0.60
N LEU A 44 -4.87 3.74 -0.05
CA LEU A 44 -6.06 3.00 0.33
C LEU A 44 -6.25 1.80 -0.58
N THR A 45 -6.80 0.71 -0.03
CA THR A 45 -7.17 -0.41 -0.88
C THR A 45 -8.53 -0.15 -1.53
N PRO A 46 -8.66 -0.37 -2.85
CA PRO A 46 -9.96 -0.22 -3.53
C PRO A 46 -10.86 -1.45 -3.36
N VAL A 47 -10.37 -2.51 -2.72
CA VAL A 47 -11.12 -3.76 -2.57
C VAL A 47 -10.97 -4.29 -1.15
N ALA A 48 -12.00 -5.02 -0.68
CA ALA A 48 -11.90 -5.81 0.54
C ALA A 48 -11.22 -7.14 0.19
N GLY A 49 -10.36 -7.62 1.08
CA GLY A 49 -9.66 -8.88 0.83
C GLY A 49 -8.58 -9.14 1.87
N THR A 50 -7.61 -9.95 1.48
CA THR A 50 -6.49 -10.34 2.34
C THR A 50 -5.18 -9.87 1.72
N VAL A 51 -4.33 -9.25 2.53
CA VAL A 51 -2.99 -8.83 2.08
C VAL A 51 -2.14 -10.08 1.92
N THR A 52 -1.68 -10.36 0.70
CA THR A 52 -0.86 -11.54 0.41
C THR A 52 0.59 -11.21 0.18
N GLU A 53 0.90 -9.96 -0.21
CA GLU A 53 2.28 -9.52 -0.39
C GLU A 53 2.42 -8.06 0.04
N MET A 54 3.54 -7.77 0.69
CA MET A 54 3.95 -6.41 1.01
C MET A 54 5.33 -6.23 0.40
N LYS A 55 5.43 -5.41 -0.64
CA LYS A 55 6.63 -5.32 -1.48
C LYS A 55 7.59 -4.22 -1.03
N VAL A 56 7.23 -3.44 -0.01
CA VAL A 56 8.02 -2.30 0.43
C VAL A 56 8.18 -2.32 1.94
N ALA A 57 9.16 -1.57 2.43
CA ALA A 57 9.45 -1.42 3.85
C ALA A 57 9.42 0.05 4.24
N VAL A 58 9.31 0.31 5.54
CA VAL A 58 9.40 1.67 6.10
C VAL A 58 10.76 2.27 5.71
N ASP A 59 10.75 3.55 5.36
CA ASP A 59 11.90 4.34 4.92
C ASP A 59 12.36 4.08 3.49
N GLN A 60 11.73 3.15 2.78
CA GLN A 60 12.03 2.90 1.38
C GLN A 60 11.47 4.03 0.51
N VAL A 61 12.26 4.51 -0.45
CA VAL A 61 11.80 5.44 -1.46
C VAL A 61 11.19 4.65 -2.61
N VAL A 62 9.98 5.05 -3.02
CA VAL A 62 9.28 4.41 -4.13
C VAL A 62 8.97 5.44 -5.20
N GLU A 63 8.84 4.98 -6.44
CA GLU A 63 8.47 5.80 -7.58
C GLU A 63 7.06 5.45 -8.02
N THR A 64 6.38 6.42 -8.65
CA THR A 64 5.06 6.19 -9.24
C THR A 64 5.07 4.91 -10.07
N GLY A 65 4.10 4.03 -9.82
CA GLY A 65 3.97 2.75 -10.51
C GLY A 65 4.64 1.57 -9.83
N ASN A 66 5.49 1.80 -8.81
CA ASN A 66 6.07 0.70 -8.05
C ASN A 66 4.97 -0.06 -7.32
N VAL A 67 5.05 -1.39 -7.31
CA VAL A 67 4.10 -2.22 -6.58
C VAL A 67 4.37 -2.11 -5.09
N LEU A 68 3.33 -1.78 -4.32
CA LEU A 68 3.41 -1.65 -2.87
C LEU A 68 2.92 -2.90 -2.17
N ALA A 69 1.79 -3.43 -2.59
CA ALA A 69 1.16 -4.57 -1.94
C ALA A 69 0.25 -5.30 -2.93
N VAL A 70 -0.13 -6.52 -2.57
CA VAL A 70 -1.10 -7.32 -3.34
C VAL A 70 -2.20 -7.76 -2.39
N ILE A 71 -3.45 -7.56 -2.82
CA ILE A 71 -4.64 -7.96 -2.07
C ILE A 71 -5.36 -9.04 -2.86
N ASP A 72 -5.62 -10.19 -2.23
CA ASP A 72 -6.45 -11.25 -2.80
C ASP A 72 -7.91 -11.01 -2.42
N TYR A 73 -8.81 -11.16 -3.39
CA TYR A 73 -10.24 -10.99 -3.11
C TYR A 73 -11.12 -11.84 -4.01
#